data_2f23181200d69ca8b2e44fd53196768a
#
_entry.id   2f23181200d69ca8b2e44fd53196768a
#
_cell.length_a   1.000
_cell.length_b   1.000
_cell.length_c   1.000
_cell.angle_alpha   90.00
_cell.angle_beta   90.00
_cell.angle_gamma   90.00
#
_symmetry.space_group_name_H-M   'P 1'
#
loop_
_entity.id
_entity.type
_entity.pdbx_description
1 polymer ?
#
loop_
_entity_poly.entity_id
_entity_poly.type
_entity_poly.pdbx_seq_one_letter_code
_entity_poly.pdbx_strand_id
1 'polypeptide(L)'
;CMEKRDRVINYVADKYGRDAVSQIITFGTMAAKAVVRDVARVQGKPYGLADRLSKMIPGIPGMTLAKALEQEETLREFLESDENSDKDSANEIWEMARKLEGLTRNVGKHAGGVVIAPGKLTDFAPLYCEEDGTNLVTQYDKDDVEAAGLVKFDFLGLKTLTIIDWAVKAANVKRQREGQDDLVIDHIPLDDSGSFDLLKRGDTTAVFQLESQGMKELIKKLKPDVFEDIIALVALYRPGPLESGMVDNFVNRKHGREPLAYPDPQYQHEWLEPILKP
;
A
#
# COMPACT_ATOMS: atom_id res chain seq x y z
N CYS A 1 -11.08 8.30 7.45
CA CYS A 1 -12.21 7.41 7.23
C CYS A 1 -12.51 7.38 5.72
N MET A 2 -12.81 6.18 5.17
CA MET A 2 -13.07 6.01 3.73
C MET A 2 -14.31 6.79 3.26
N GLU A 3 -15.37 6.76 4.03
CA GLU A 3 -16.65 7.41 3.67
C GLU A 3 -16.56 8.94 3.55
N LYS A 4 -15.60 9.55 4.22
CA LYS A 4 -15.45 11.01 4.25
C LYS A 4 -14.30 11.53 3.38
N ARG A 5 -13.61 10.62 2.62
CA ARG A 5 -12.46 10.97 1.78
C ARG A 5 -12.80 12.04 0.75
N ASP A 6 -13.88 11.86 0.03
CA ASP A 6 -14.29 12.79 -1.04
C ASP A 6 -14.64 14.18 -0.51
N ARG A 7 -15.12 14.27 0.73
CA ARG A 7 -15.34 15.57 1.40
C ARG A 7 -14.03 16.31 1.61
N VAL A 8 -12.94 15.59 1.94
CA VAL A 8 -11.62 16.20 2.10
C VAL A 8 -11.07 16.67 0.75
N ILE A 9 -11.22 15.88 -0.30
CA ILE A 9 -10.80 16.27 -1.66
C ILE A 9 -11.58 17.49 -2.13
N ASN A 10 -12.90 17.53 -1.92
CA ASN A 10 -13.72 18.68 -2.25
C ASN A 10 -13.33 19.94 -1.48
N TYR A 11 -13.05 19.80 -0.16
CA TYR A 11 -12.54 20.91 0.64
C TYR A 11 -11.21 21.46 0.10
N VAL A 12 -10.29 20.59 -0.29
CA VAL A 12 -9.02 20.99 -0.89
C VAL A 12 -9.22 21.70 -2.22
N ALA A 13 -10.12 21.19 -3.07
CA ALA A 13 -10.48 21.81 -4.34
C ALA A 13 -11.12 23.19 -4.15
N ASP A 14 -12.01 23.35 -3.16
CA ASP A 14 -12.61 24.64 -2.84
C ASP A 14 -11.60 25.64 -2.25
N LYS A 15 -10.61 25.14 -1.48
CA LYS A 15 -9.60 25.97 -0.82
C LYS A 15 -8.51 26.48 -1.78
N TYR A 16 -8.04 25.62 -2.69
CA TYR A 16 -6.90 25.91 -3.57
C TYR A 16 -7.30 26.25 -5.01
N GLY A 17 -8.58 26.06 -5.36
CA GLY A 17 -9.13 26.28 -6.71
C GLY A 17 -9.45 24.97 -7.39
N ARG A 18 -10.66 24.87 -7.95
CA ARG A 18 -11.12 23.66 -8.65
C ARG A 18 -10.39 23.43 -9.98
N ASP A 19 -9.80 24.46 -10.55
CA ASP A 19 -8.95 24.40 -11.73
C ASP A 19 -7.48 24.08 -11.42
N ALA A 20 -7.10 24.10 -10.13
CA ALA A 20 -5.76 23.81 -9.65
C ALA A 20 -5.64 22.39 -9.00
N VAL A 21 -6.76 21.74 -8.69
CA VAL A 21 -6.77 20.47 -7.95
C VAL A 21 -7.40 19.36 -8.78
N SER A 22 -6.71 18.22 -8.89
CA SER A 22 -7.25 17.04 -9.56
C SER A 22 -6.73 15.76 -8.94
N GLN A 23 -7.48 14.67 -9.09
CA GLN A 23 -6.97 13.34 -8.86
C GLN A 23 -6.06 12.89 -10.00
N ILE A 24 -5.19 11.93 -9.74
CA ILE A 24 -4.23 11.40 -10.71
C ILE A 24 -4.84 10.21 -11.43
N ILE A 25 -4.60 10.09 -12.73
CA ILE A 25 -4.97 8.94 -13.54
C ILE A 25 -4.15 7.70 -13.14
N THR A 26 -4.69 6.51 -13.38
CA THR A 26 -3.94 5.26 -13.43
C THR A 26 -4.25 4.53 -14.71
N PHE A 27 -3.23 3.96 -15.33
CA PHE A 27 -3.36 3.10 -16.49
C PHE A 27 -3.27 1.64 -16.03
N GLY A 28 -4.36 0.91 -16.18
CA GLY A 28 -4.35 -0.55 -16.00
C GLY A 28 -3.74 -1.20 -17.23
N THR A 29 -2.61 -1.89 -17.06
CA THR A 29 -1.93 -2.58 -18.17
C THR A 29 -2.24 -4.07 -18.19
N MET A 30 -2.00 -4.71 -19.31
CA MET A 30 -2.09 -6.15 -19.48
C MET A 30 -0.85 -6.80 -18.83
N ALA A 31 -0.92 -7.09 -17.53
CA ALA A 31 0.16 -7.73 -16.78
C ALA A 31 0.32 -9.21 -17.15
N ALA A 32 1.53 -9.77 -16.98
CA ALA A 32 1.94 -11.10 -17.44
C ALA A 32 0.91 -12.22 -17.17
N LYS A 33 0.44 -12.37 -15.92
CA LYS A 33 -0.56 -13.40 -15.59
C LYS A 33 -1.93 -13.17 -16.22
N ALA A 34 -2.33 -11.90 -16.31
CA ALA A 34 -3.64 -11.53 -16.83
C ALA A 34 -3.69 -11.68 -18.35
N VAL A 35 -2.64 -11.21 -19.05
CA VAL A 35 -2.62 -11.25 -20.52
C VAL A 35 -2.67 -12.69 -21.05
N VAL A 36 -1.98 -13.65 -20.40
CA VAL A 36 -2.04 -15.07 -20.77
C VAL A 36 -3.46 -15.62 -20.67
N ARG A 37 -4.19 -15.32 -19.60
CA ARG A 37 -5.58 -15.75 -19.42
C ARG A 37 -6.53 -15.06 -20.40
N ASP A 38 -6.33 -13.78 -20.64
CA ASP A 38 -7.17 -13.02 -21.58
C ASP A 38 -6.99 -13.50 -23.02
N VAL A 39 -5.74 -13.75 -23.45
CA VAL A 39 -5.44 -14.30 -24.76
C VAL A 39 -6.03 -15.70 -24.92
N ALA A 40 -5.80 -16.59 -23.96
CA ALA A 40 -6.36 -17.95 -23.99
C ALA A 40 -7.88 -17.94 -24.12
N ARG A 41 -8.55 -17.07 -23.37
CA ARG A 41 -10.02 -16.91 -23.45
C ARG A 41 -10.49 -16.45 -24.82
N VAL A 42 -9.82 -15.45 -25.40
CA VAL A 42 -10.19 -14.90 -26.73
C VAL A 42 -9.92 -15.92 -27.84
N GLN A 43 -8.84 -16.72 -27.72
CA GLN A 43 -8.53 -17.79 -28.66
C GLN A 43 -9.39 -19.05 -28.45
N GLY A 44 -10.32 -19.06 -27.48
CA GLY A 44 -11.18 -20.20 -27.20
C GLY A 44 -10.43 -21.43 -26.63
N LYS A 45 -9.24 -21.20 -26.05
CA LYS A 45 -8.45 -22.29 -25.44
C LYS A 45 -9.05 -22.73 -24.11
N PRO A 46 -8.82 -24.00 -23.71
CA PRO A 46 -9.38 -24.53 -22.45
C PRO A 46 -8.91 -23.73 -21.23
N TYR A 47 -9.82 -23.46 -20.31
CA TYR A 47 -9.52 -22.75 -19.06
C TYR A 47 -8.40 -23.43 -18.25
N GLY A 48 -8.38 -24.75 -18.20
CA GLY A 48 -7.35 -25.52 -17.49
C GLY A 48 -5.94 -25.27 -18.01
N LEU A 49 -5.78 -25.11 -19.33
CA LEU A 49 -4.50 -24.73 -19.95
C LEU A 49 -4.09 -23.32 -19.56
N ALA A 50 -5.01 -22.37 -19.68
CA ALA A 50 -4.77 -20.97 -19.33
C ALA A 50 -4.39 -20.80 -17.84
N ASP A 51 -5.08 -21.52 -16.95
CA ASP A 51 -4.80 -21.46 -15.51
C ASP A 51 -3.45 -22.10 -15.16
N ARG A 52 -3.13 -23.24 -15.77
CA ARG A 52 -1.84 -23.93 -15.58
C ARG A 52 -0.68 -23.04 -16.04
N LEU A 53 -0.76 -22.50 -17.27
CA LEU A 53 0.26 -21.61 -17.82
C LEU A 53 0.43 -20.33 -16.98
N SER A 54 -0.66 -19.73 -16.57
CA SER A 54 -0.64 -18.54 -15.71
C SER A 54 -0.06 -18.80 -14.32
N LYS A 55 -0.23 -20.00 -13.75
CA LYS A 55 0.32 -20.36 -12.43
C LYS A 55 1.84 -20.55 -12.45
N MET A 56 2.41 -20.93 -13.59
CA MET A 56 3.86 -21.04 -13.77
C MET A 56 4.56 -19.66 -13.76
N ILE A 57 3.83 -18.56 -14.00
CA ILE A 57 4.39 -17.22 -13.92
C ILE A 57 4.44 -16.79 -12.45
N PRO A 58 5.58 -16.34 -11.88
CA PRO A 58 5.66 -15.86 -10.52
C PRO A 58 4.73 -14.67 -10.23
N GLY A 59 4.13 -14.63 -9.05
CA GLY A 59 3.24 -13.55 -8.61
C GLY A 59 3.97 -12.35 -8.01
N ILE A 60 5.15 -12.02 -8.50
CA ILE A 60 6.02 -10.96 -7.98
C ILE A 60 5.69 -9.65 -8.69
N PRO A 61 5.60 -8.51 -7.98
CA PRO A 61 5.42 -7.21 -8.62
C PRO A 61 6.51 -6.92 -9.67
N GLY A 62 6.11 -6.41 -10.84
CA GLY A 62 7.04 -6.13 -11.95
C GLY A 62 7.52 -7.37 -12.73
N MET A 63 6.91 -8.54 -12.50
CA MET A 63 7.16 -9.73 -13.31
C MET A 63 6.64 -9.53 -14.74
N THR A 64 7.49 -9.83 -15.72
CA THR A 64 7.13 -9.85 -17.14
C THR A 64 7.21 -11.28 -17.69
N LEU A 65 6.58 -11.53 -18.83
CA LEU A 65 6.65 -12.83 -19.51
C LEU A 65 8.09 -13.19 -19.87
N ALA A 66 8.90 -12.21 -20.28
CA ALA A 66 10.31 -12.43 -20.56
C ALA A 66 11.10 -12.87 -19.33
N LYS A 67 10.93 -12.16 -18.19
CA LYS A 67 11.55 -12.54 -16.93
C LYS A 67 11.08 -13.90 -16.41
N ALA A 68 9.78 -14.18 -16.55
CA ALA A 68 9.22 -15.46 -16.15
C ALA A 68 9.85 -16.62 -16.95
N LEU A 69 10.00 -16.45 -18.26
CA LEU A 69 10.63 -17.45 -19.11
C LEU A 69 12.12 -17.68 -18.76
N GLU A 70 12.82 -16.61 -18.36
CA GLU A 70 14.22 -16.68 -17.93
C GLU A 70 14.39 -17.37 -16.58
N GLN A 71 13.49 -17.11 -15.63
CA GLN A 71 13.63 -17.56 -14.24
C GLN A 71 13.03 -18.94 -13.96
N GLU A 72 11.97 -19.34 -14.70
CA GLU A 72 11.18 -20.53 -14.42
C GLU A 72 11.47 -21.65 -15.42
N GLU A 73 12.22 -22.65 -14.98
CA GLU A 73 12.58 -23.82 -15.80
C GLU A 73 11.34 -24.62 -16.20
N THR A 74 10.41 -24.82 -15.28
CA THR A 74 9.15 -25.54 -15.54
C THR A 74 8.30 -24.87 -16.62
N LEU A 75 8.34 -23.54 -16.73
CA LEU A 75 7.66 -22.81 -17.78
C LEU A 75 8.33 -23.03 -19.16
N ARG A 76 9.67 -23.00 -19.20
CA ARG A 76 10.42 -23.31 -20.43
C ARG A 76 10.14 -24.73 -20.92
N GLU A 77 10.28 -25.71 -20.03
CA GLU A 77 9.96 -27.10 -20.33
C GLU A 77 8.55 -27.27 -20.85
N PHE A 78 7.57 -26.60 -20.24
CA PHE A 78 6.16 -26.67 -20.66
C PHE A 78 5.96 -26.13 -22.08
N LEU A 79 6.69 -25.10 -22.49
CA LEU A 79 6.61 -24.51 -23.82
C LEU A 79 7.45 -25.24 -24.87
N GLU A 80 8.49 -25.96 -24.46
CA GLU A 80 9.47 -26.58 -25.37
C GLU A 80 9.31 -28.10 -25.52
N SER A 81 8.81 -28.80 -24.49
CA SER A 81 8.76 -30.27 -24.47
C SER A 81 7.77 -30.83 -25.48
N ASP A 82 8.26 -31.75 -26.31
CA ASP A 82 7.43 -32.49 -27.28
C ASP A 82 6.49 -33.50 -26.62
N GLU A 83 6.73 -33.85 -25.35
CA GLU A 83 5.85 -34.69 -24.56
C GLU A 83 4.58 -33.95 -24.07
N ASN A 84 4.59 -32.62 -24.12
CA ASN A 84 3.46 -31.81 -23.75
C ASN A 84 2.41 -31.73 -24.85
N SER A 85 1.30 -32.44 -24.71
CA SER A 85 0.19 -32.42 -25.66
C SER A 85 -0.43 -31.04 -25.89
N ASP A 86 -0.24 -30.10 -24.96
CA ASP A 86 -0.75 -28.74 -25.02
C ASP A 86 0.28 -27.74 -25.59
N LYS A 87 1.48 -28.18 -25.97
CA LYS A 87 2.61 -27.35 -26.40
C LYS A 87 2.22 -26.31 -27.45
N ASP A 88 1.62 -26.75 -28.54
CA ASP A 88 1.25 -25.81 -29.63
C ASP A 88 0.26 -24.76 -29.16
N SER A 89 -0.78 -25.16 -28.43
CA SER A 89 -1.76 -24.25 -27.86
C SER A 89 -1.14 -23.29 -26.83
N ALA A 90 -0.21 -23.77 -26.03
CA ALA A 90 0.51 -22.95 -25.05
C ALA A 90 1.40 -21.90 -25.75
N ASN A 91 2.11 -22.31 -26.80
CA ASN A 91 2.94 -21.38 -27.59
C ASN A 91 2.11 -20.34 -28.33
N GLU A 92 0.97 -20.71 -28.92
CA GLU A 92 0.05 -19.74 -29.54
C GLU A 92 -0.43 -18.66 -28.53
N ILE A 93 -0.79 -19.09 -27.31
CA ILE A 93 -1.15 -18.16 -26.23
C ILE A 93 0.06 -17.29 -25.89
N TRP A 94 1.23 -17.90 -25.68
CA TRP A 94 2.42 -17.22 -25.23
C TRP A 94 2.92 -16.14 -26.19
N GLU A 95 3.00 -16.48 -27.48
CA GLU A 95 3.44 -15.56 -28.51
C GLU A 95 2.50 -14.34 -28.66
N MET A 96 1.19 -14.56 -28.58
CA MET A 96 0.23 -13.44 -28.60
C MET A 96 0.29 -12.63 -27.30
N ALA A 97 0.43 -13.31 -26.15
CA ALA A 97 0.54 -12.64 -24.84
C ALA A 97 1.75 -11.72 -24.78
N ARG A 98 2.91 -12.15 -25.32
CA ARG A 98 4.12 -11.31 -25.40
C ARG A 98 3.93 -10.03 -26.22
N LYS A 99 3.09 -10.07 -27.25
CA LYS A 99 2.78 -8.89 -28.09
C LYS A 99 1.85 -7.90 -27.38
N LEU A 100 1.02 -8.39 -26.49
CA LEU A 100 -0.01 -7.60 -25.80
C LEU A 100 0.40 -7.20 -24.37
N GLU A 101 1.44 -7.83 -23.82
CA GLU A 101 1.94 -7.49 -22.48
C GLU A 101 2.31 -6.01 -22.40
N GLY A 102 1.91 -5.36 -21.31
CA GLY A 102 2.22 -3.95 -21.06
C GLY A 102 1.30 -2.95 -21.76
N LEU A 103 0.49 -3.38 -22.74
CA LEU A 103 -0.47 -2.46 -23.36
C LEU A 103 -1.51 -1.98 -22.35
N THR A 104 -1.89 -0.71 -22.44
CA THR A 104 -2.95 -0.14 -21.63
C THR A 104 -4.29 -0.78 -21.96
N ARG A 105 -4.98 -1.27 -20.93
CA ARG A 105 -6.28 -1.92 -21.03
C ARG A 105 -7.42 -1.02 -20.62
N ASN A 106 -7.23 -0.26 -19.56
CA ASN A 106 -8.24 0.63 -19.00
C ASN A 106 -7.59 1.83 -18.29
N VAL A 107 -8.42 2.81 -18.03
CA VAL A 107 -8.11 4.00 -17.27
C VAL A 107 -8.85 3.94 -15.94
N GLY A 108 -8.21 4.39 -14.88
CA GLY A 108 -8.78 4.52 -13.54
C GLY A 108 -8.29 5.76 -12.82
N LYS A 109 -8.76 5.94 -11.59
CA LYS A 109 -8.26 6.99 -10.69
C LYS A 109 -7.28 6.40 -9.69
N HIS A 110 -6.20 7.10 -9.42
CA HIS A 110 -5.25 6.71 -8.37
C HIS A 110 -5.96 6.66 -7.00
N ALA A 111 -5.70 5.61 -6.23
CA ALA A 111 -6.41 5.36 -4.98
C ALA A 111 -6.28 6.48 -3.94
N GLY A 112 -5.16 7.20 -3.93
CA GLY A 112 -4.85 8.26 -2.96
C GLY A 112 -4.35 9.56 -3.58
N GLY A 113 -3.75 9.50 -4.77
CA GLY A 113 -3.03 10.62 -5.36
C GLY A 113 -3.93 11.78 -5.79
N VAL A 114 -3.59 12.95 -5.29
CA VAL A 114 -4.19 14.24 -5.66
C VAL A 114 -3.07 15.22 -5.92
N VAL A 115 -3.15 15.98 -7.00
CA VAL A 115 -2.23 17.08 -7.27
C VAL A 115 -2.89 18.41 -6.94
N ILE A 116 -2.08 19.33 -6.41
CA ILE A 116 -2.44 20.74 -6.14
C ILE A 116 -1.42 21.57 -6.89
N ALA A 117 -1.82 22.15 -8.00
CA ALA A 117 -0.93 22.99 -8.80
C ALA A 117 -0.85 24.41 -8.22
N PRO A 118 0.27 25.12 -8.42
CA PRO A 118 0.42 26.50 -7.98
C PRO A 118 -0.38 27.52 -8.84
N GLY A 119 -1.03 27.06 -9.89
CA GLY A 119 -1.89 27.80 -10.81
C GLY A 119 -2.88 26.86 -11.49
N LYS A 120 -3.30 27.19 -12.70
CA LYS A 120 -4.19 26.27 -13.46
C LYS A 120 -3.45 24.97 -13.75
N LEU A 121 -4.08 23.86 -13.47
CA LEU A 121 -3.50 22.53 -13.67
C LEU A 121 -3.14 22.27 -15.14
N THR A 122 -3.92 22.84 -16.07
CA THR A 122 -3.67 22.73 -17.51
C THR A 122 -2.39 23.41 -17.99
N ASP A 123 -1.77 24.26 -17.17
CA ASP A 123 -0.46 24.86 -17.47
C ASP A 123 0.69 23.86 -17.21
N PHE A 124 0.42 22.78 -16.48
CA PHE A 124 1.39 21.78 -16.06
C PHE A 124 1.15 20.39 -16.64
N ALA A 125 -0.11 19.99 -16.75
CA ALA A 125 -0.51 18.65 -17.20
C ALA A 125 -1.78 18.69 -18.02
N PRO A 126 -1.88 17.90 -19.10
CA PRO A 126 -3.15 17.69 -19.77
C PRO A 126 -4.12 16.96 -18.84
N LEU A 127 -5.41 17.15 -19.09
CA LEU A 127 -6.49 16.52 -18.32
C LEU A 127 -7.21 15.47 -19.16
N TYR A 128 -7.72 14.47 -18.48
CA TYR A 128 -8.56 13.42 -19.05
C TYR A 128 -9.93 13.45 -18.33
N CYS A 129 -10.99 13.24 -19.09
CA CYS A 129 -12.34 13.01 -18.57
C CYS A 129 -13.03 11.90 -19.39
N GLU A 130 -14.10 11.36 -18.85
CA GLU A 130 -14.99 10.47 -19.60
C GLU A 130 -15.78 11.26 -20.67
N GLU A 131 -16.43 10.55 -21.58
CA GLU A 131 -17.16 11.16 -22.71
C GLU A 131 -18.24 12.17 -22.28
N ASP A 132 -18.83 11.96 -21.10
CA ASP A 132 -19.82 12.85 -20.49
C ASP A 132 -19.21 14.06 -19.75
N GLY A 133 -17.88 14.23 -19.82
CA GLY A 133 -17.14 15.29 -19.12
C GLY A 133 -16.97 15.08 -17.63
N THR A 134 -17.40 13.94 -17.08
CA THR A 134 -17.23 13.60 -15.68
C THR A 134 -15.84 12.99 -15.41
N ASN A 135 -15.54 12.77 -14.14
CA ASN A 135 -14.30 12.10 -13.70
C ASN A 135 -13.01 12.75 -14.19
N LEU A 136 -12.95 14.09 -14.16
CA LEU A 136 -11.75 14.84 -14.51
C LEU A 136 -10.55 14.41 -13.66
N VAL A 137 -9.46 14.02 -14.32
CA VAL A 137 -8.19 13.60 -13.73
C VAL A 137 -7.01 14.14 -14.55
N THR A 138 -5.79 14.14 -13.99
CA THR A 138 -4.60 14.39 -14.81
C THR A 138 -4.46 13.28 -15.86
N GLN A 139 -4.02 13.60 -17.06
CA GLN A 139 -3.65 12.59 -18.06
C GLN A 139 -2.25 12.01 -17.79
N TYR A 140 -1.44 12.69 -17.03
CA TYR A 140 -0.17 12.19 -16.51
C TYR A 140 -0.42 11.28 -15.30
N ASP A 141 0.25 10.15 -15.26
CA ASP A 141 0.21 9.22 -14.12
C ASP A 141 1.05 9.76 -12.92
N LYS A 142 1.19 8.93 -11.88
CA LYS A 142 1.90 9.30 -10.65
C LYS A 142 3.37 9.71 -10.86
N ASP A 143 4.03 9.12 -11.85
CA ASP A 143 5.45 9.35 -12.15
C ASP A 143 5.60 10.57 -13.07
N ASP A 144 4.73 10.68 -14.07
CA ASP A 144 4.72 11.79 -15.02
C ASP A 144 4.34 13.12 -14.36
N VAL A 145 3.39 13.15 -13.41
CA VAL A 145 3.05 14.38 -12.68
C VAL A 145 4.21 14.88 -11.84
N GLU A 146 4.98 13.98 -11.23
CA GLU A 146 6.19 14.33 -10.48
C GLU A 146 7.31 14.83 -11.42
N ALA A 147 7.49 14.18 -12.57
CA ALA A 147 8.42 14.61 -13.61
C ALA A 147 8.05 15.99 -14.20
N ALA A 148 6.77 16.31 -14.27
CA ALA A 148 6.28 17.64 -14.67
C ALA A 148 6.46 18.72 -13.58
N GLY A 149 7.02 18.37 -12.42
CA GLY A 149 7.28 19.29 -11.30
C GLY A 149 6.09 19.50 -10.36
N LEU A 150 5.04 18.71 -10.46
CA LEU A 150 3.90 18.75 -9.54
C LEU A 150 4.17 17.86 -8.33
N VAL A 151 3.59 18.23 -7.19
CA VAL A 151 3.66 17.44 -5.96
C VAL A 151 2.40 16.59 -5.85
N LYS A 152 2.60 15.29 -5.62
CA LYS A 152 1.53 14.34 -5.34
C LYS A 152 1.23 14.30 -3.84
N PHE A 153 -0.01 14.56 -3.47
CA PHE A 153 -0.51 14.43 -2.10
C PHE A 153 -1.36 13.17 -1.99
N ASP A 154 -1.09 12.34 -0.99
CA ASP A 154 -1.82 11.10 -0.80
C ASP A 154 -2.97 11.28 0.20
N PHE A 155 -4.21 11.22 -0.32
CA PHE A 155 -5.45 11.21 0.47
C PHE A 155 -6.03 9.79 0.50
N LEU A 156 -5.45 8.94 1.36
CA LEU A 156 -5.89 7.56 1.50
C LEU A 156 -6.90 7.42 2.64
N GLY A 157 -8.03 6.80 2.34
CA GLY A 157 -9.02 6.41 3.34
C GLY A 157 -8.73 5.03 3.91
N LEU A 158 -8.80 4.87 5.24
CA LEU A 158 -8.65 3.61 5.94
C LEU A 158 -9.99 3.07 6.40
N LYS A 159 -10.31 1.79 6.09
CA LYS A 159 -11.51 1.10 6.61
C LYS A 159 -11.54 1.05 8.12
N THR A 160 -10.40 0.82 8.75
CA THR A 160 -10.27 0.75 10.20
C THR A 160 -10.72 2.04 10.87
N LEU A 161 -10.39 3.21 10.32
CA LEU A 161 -10.90 4.48 10.84
C LEU A 161 -12.42 4.61 10.70
N THR A 162 -13.01 4.02 9.67
CA THR A 162 -14.48 3.96 9.52
C THR A 162 -15.10 3.09 10.61
N ILE A 163 -14.50 1.93 10.89
CA ILE A 163 -14.95 1.01 11.96
C ILE A 163 -14.83 1.67 13.32
N ILE A 164 -13.73 2.38 13.60
CA ILE A 164 -13.54 3.15 14.83
C ILE A 164 -14.63 4.24 14.98
N ASP A 165 -14.91 5.01 13.92
CA ASP A 165 -15.96 6.04 13.92
C ASP A 165 -17.35 5.44 14.24
N TRP A 166 -17.66 4.26 13.68
CA TRP A 166 -18.89 3.55 13.99
C TRP A 166 -18.94 3.03 15.43
N ALA A 167 -17.83 2.49 15.93
CA ALA A 167 -17.73 2.00 17.30
C ALA A 167 -17.91 3.14 18.32
N VAL A 168 -17.26 4.28 18.10
CA VAL A 168 -17.40 5.47 18.95
C VAL A 168 -18.85 5.97 18.94
N LYS A 169 -19.50 6.07 17.77
CA LYS A 169 -20.91 6.46 17.68
C LYS A 169 -21.83 5.50 18.43
N ALA A 170 -21.62 4.20 18.27
CA ALA A 170 -22.42 3.19 18.99
C ALA A 170 -22.20 3.26 20.51
N ALA A 171 -20.96 3.45 20.96
CA ALA A 171 -20.64 3.64 22.37
C ALA A 171 -21.31 4.90 22.94
N ASN A 172 -21.30 6.00 22.20
CA ASN A 172 -21.90 7.26 22.64
C ASN A 172 -23.43 7.17 22.76
N VAL A 173 -24.11 6.45 21.87
CA VAL A 173 -25.55 6.19 22.05
C VAL A 173 -25.86 5.48 23.37
N LYS A 174 -25.02 4.52 23.79
CA LYS A 174 -25.17 3.85 25.08
C LYS A 174 -24.87 4.78 26.24
N ARG A 175 -23.74 5.52 26.19
CA ARG A 175 -23.33 6.47 27.23
C ARG A 175 -24.36 7.55 27.48
N GLN A 176 -24.95 8.13 26.43
CA GLN A 176 -26.02 9.14 26.54
C GLN A 176 -27.27 8.59 27.23
N ARG A 177 -27.66 7.33 26.97
CA ARG A 177 -28.77 6.67 27.67
C ARG A 177 -28.51 6.48 29.18
N GLU A 178 -27.21 6.33 29.52
CA GLU A 178 -26.74 6.17 30.90
C GLU A 178 -26.41 7.52 31.59
N GLY A 179 -26.63 8.65 30.89
CA GLY A 179 -26.34 9.98 31.41
C GLY A 179 -24.85 10.31 31.53
N GLN A 180 -24.02 9.63 30.76
CA GLN A 180 -22.57 9.83 30.70
C GLN A 180 -22.19 10.77 29.57
N ASP A 181 -21.06 11.47 29.71
CA ASP A 181 -20.46 12.28 28.64
C ASP A 181 -20.04 11.44 27.44
N ASP A 182 -20.05 12.05 26.26
CA ASP A 182 -19.59 11.39 25.02
C ASP A 182 -18.12 10.99 25.09
N LEU A 183 -17.81 9.81 24.58
CA LEU A 183 -16.45 9.37 24.33
C LEU A 183 -15.86 10.17 23.16
N VAL A 184 -14.79 10.89 23.42
CA VAL A 184 -13.99 11.61 22.41
C VAL A 184 -12.70 10.83 22.18
N ILE A 185 -12.51 10.30 20.95
CA ILE A 185 -11.39 9.42 20.63
C ILE A 185 -10.02 10.08 20.86
N ASP A 186 -9.92 11.39 20.64
CA ASP A 186 -8.67 12.14 20.83
C ASP A 186 -8.31 12.36 22.31
N HIS A 187 -9.24 12.06 23.24
CA HIS A 187 -9.04 12.23 24.67
C HIS A 187 -8.89 10.90 25.43
N ILE A 188 -8.77 9.77 24.73
CA ILE A 188 -8.51 8.49 25.40
C ILE A 188 -7.10 8.48 26.01
N PRO A 189 -6.92 7.88 27.21
CA PRO A 189 -5.60 7.75 27.81
C PRO A 189 -4.69 6.86 26.94
N LEU A 190 -3.44 7.25 26.79
CA LEU A 190 -2.44 6.51 26.02
C LEU A 190 -1.56 5.60 26.89
N ASP A 191 -1.87 5.50 28.16
CA ASP A 191 -1.14 4.77 29.22
C ASP A 191 -1.96 3.61 29.83
N ASP A 192 -3.01 3.14 29.14
CA ASP A 192 -3.85 2.03 29.62
C ASP A 192 -3.05 0.73 29.72
N SER A 193 -2.81 0.28 30.96
CA SER A 193 -2.04 -0.93 31.24
C SER A 193 -2.64 -2.21 30.64
N GLY A 194 -3.98 -2.29 30.58
CA GLY A 194 -4.67 -3.44 30.02
C GLY A 194 -4.38 -3.60 28.52
N SER A 195 -4.30 -2.48 27.79
CA SER A 195 -3.93 -2.45 26.38
C SER A 195 -2.47 -2.89 26.16
N PHE A 196 -1.55 -2.40 26.98
CA PHE A 196 -0.13 -2.83 26.91
C PHE A 196 0.05 -4.30 27.30
N ASP A 197 -0.68 -4.82 28.28
CA ASP A 197 -0.64 -6.24 28.63
C ASP A 197 -1.15 -7.14 27.50
N LEU A 198 -2.18 -6.73 26.79
CA LEU A 198 -2.67 -7.41 25.58
C LEU A 198 -1.57 -7.42 24.50
N LEU A 199 -0.92 -6.28 24.25
CA LEU A 199 0.20 -6.18 23.31
C LEU A 199 1.34 -7.10 23.70
N LYS A 200 1.82 -7.05 24.96
CA LYS A 200 2.93 -7.89 25.47
C LYS A 200 2.68 -9.39 25.27
N ARG A 201 1.44 -9.84 25.38
CA ARG A 201 1.06 -11.24 25.08
C ARG A 201 1.03 -11.55 23.58
N GLY A 202 0.99 -10.52 22.71
CA GLY A 202 0.81 -10.67 21.27
C GLY A 202 -0.61 -11.11 20.88
N ASP A 203 -1.61 -10.82 21.72
CA ASP A 203 -3.02 -11.12 21.49
C ASP A 203 -3.66 -10.07 20.56
N THR A 204 -2.97 -9.79 19.43
CA THR A 204 -3.27 -8.68 18.52
C THR A 204 -4.02 -9.12 17.26
N THR A 205 -4.73 -10.23 17.31
CA THR A 205 -5.61 -10.64 16.22
C THR A 205 -6.70 -9.59 16.00
N ALA A 206 -6.90 -9.17 14.76
CA ALA A 206 -7.80 -8.08 14.35
C ALA A 206 -7.42 -6.67 14.88
N VAL A 207 -6.23 -6.51 15.46
CA VAL A 207 -5.67 -5.17 15.74
C VAL A 207 -4.92 -4.68 14.51
N PHE A 208 -5.39 -3.60 13.92
CA PHE A 208 -4.85 -3.06 12.67
C PHE A 208 -3.33 -2.88 12.72
N GLN A 209 -2.64 -3.33 11.67
CA GLN A 209 -1.18 -3.33 11.51
C GLN A 209 -0.39 -4.19 12.51
N LEU A 210 -1.02 -4.72 13.57
CA LEU A 210 -0.33 -5.48 14.62
C LEU A 210 -0.63 -6.98 14.58
N GLU A 211 -1.38 -7.46 13.59
CA GLU A 211 -1.96 -8.81 13.56
C GLU A 211 -1.12 -9.87 12.82
N SER A 212 -0.12 -9.47 12.00
CA SER A 212 0.71 -10.44 11.29
C SER A 212 1.60 -11.24 12.25
N GLN A 213 1.92 -12.48 11.89
CA GLN A 213 2.74 -13.36 12.75
C GLN A 213 4.08 -12.71 13.11
N GLY A 214 4.81 -12.15 12.14
CA GLY A 214 6.09 -11.50 12.41
C GLY A 214 5.94 -10.26 13.30
N MET A 215 4.87 -9.49 13.15
CA MET A 215 4.59 -8.37 14.04
C MET A 215 4.29 -8.84 15.47
N LYS A 216 3.50 -9.89 15.64
CA LYS A 216 3.23 -10.49 16.96
C LYS A 216 4.52 -10.96 17.66
N GLU A 217 5.44 -11.56 16.92
CA GLU A 217 6.74 -11.98 17.45
C GLU A 217 7.61 -10.78 17.86
N LEU A 218 7.63 -9.74 17.04
CA LEU A 218 8.34 -8.52 17.38
C LEU A 218 7.74 -7.83 18.61
N ILE A 219 6.42 -7.71 18.71
CA ILE A 219 5.73 -7.16 19.88
C ILE A 219 6.12 -7.91 21.16
N LYS A 220 6.14 -9.25 21.13
CA LYS A 220 6.53 -10.09 22.26
C LYS A 220 8.00 -9.88 22.68
N LYS A 221 8.89 -9.60 21.72
CA LYS A 221 10.30 -9.27 21.99
C LYS A 221 10.44 -7.86 22.57
N LEU A 222 9.74 -6.90 22.00
CA LEU A 222 9.80 -5.48 22.39
C LEU A 222 9.17 -5.22 23.76
N LYS A 223 8.04 -5.91 24.06
CA LYS A 223 7.26 -5.72 25.28
C LYS A 223 6.89 -4.25 25.51
N PRO A 224 6.09 -3.63 24.62
CA PRO A 224 5.75 -2.22 24.69
C PRO A 224 5.08 -1.88 26.03
N ASP A 225 5.46 -0.77 26.63
CA ASP A 225 4.91 -0.27 27.91
C ASP A 225 4.61 1.25 27.88
N VAL A 226 5.01 1.92 26.78
CA VAL A 226 4.68 3.32 26.48
C VAL A 226 4.20 3.46 25.04
N PHE A 227 3.49 4.53 24.75
CA PHE A 227 2.89 4.74 23.41
C PHE A 227 3.96 4.91 22.33
N GLU A 228 5.10 5.49 22.67
CA GLU A 228 6.27 5.68 21.80
C GLU A 228 6.81 4.36 21.28
N ASP A 229 6.72 3.29 22.05
CA ASP A 229 7.11 1.94 21.61
C ASP A 229 6.23 1.45 20.46
N ILE A 230 4.93 1.78 20.47
CA ILE A 230 4.00 1.42 19.40
C ILE A 230 4.33 2.21 18.14
N ILE A 231 4.65 3.50 18.28
CA ILE A 231 5.10 4.34 17.16
C ILE A 231 6.36 3.76 16.53
N ALA A 232 7.36 3.42 17.35
CA ALA A 232 8.61 2.83 16.90
C ALA A 232 8.38 1.46 16.23
N LEU A 233 7.51 0.62 16.80
CA LEU A 233 7.17 -0.69 16.27
C LEU A 233 6.63 -0.60 14.84
N VAL A 234 5.67 0.28 14.60
CA VAL A 234 5.05 0.48 13.27
C VAL A 234 6.04 1.09 12.28
N ALA A 235 6.94 1.96 12.74
CA ALA A 235 7.98 2.55 11.90
C ALA A 235 9.06 1.55 11.50
N LEU A 236 9.47 0.68 12.42
CA LEU A 236 10.58 -0.26 12.26
C LEU A 236 10.19 -1.57 11.55
N TYR A 237 8.90 -1.97 11.61
CA TYR A 237 8.45 -3.19 10.94
C TYR A 237 8.26 -2.97 9.44
N ARG A 238 9.35 -2.73 8.74
CA ARG A 238 9.45 -2.50 7.29
C ARG A 238 10.68 -3.22 6.73
N PRO A 239 10.71 -3.59 5.43
CA PRO A 239 11.82 -4.35 4.84
C PRO A 239 13.20 -3.77 5.16
N GLY A 240 13.44 -2.49 4.92
CA GLY A 240 14.73 -1.85 5.17
C GLY A 240 15.23 -1.99 6.62
N PRO A 241 14.49 -1.52 7.64
CA PRO A 241 14.88 -1.69 9.04
C PRO A 241 15.00 -3.13 9.49
N LEU A 242 14.17 -4.05 8.97
CA LEU A 242 14.25 -5.49 9.28
C LEU A 242 15.55 -6.11 8.73
N GLU A 243 15.92 -5.78 7.49
CA GLU A 243 17.11 -6.32 6.83
C GLU A 243 18.42 -5.71 7.37
N SER A 244 18.38 -4.47 7.84
CA SER A 244 19.56 -3.77 8.38
C SER A 244 19.88 -4.07 9.85
N GLY A 245 19.04 -4.87 10.54
CA GLY A 245 19.21 -5.18 11.96
C GLY A 245 18.80 -4.06 12.94
N MET A 246 18.29 -2.93 12.45
CA MET A 246 17.86 -1.80 13.30
C MET A 246 16.78 -2.19 14.31
N VAL A 247 15.93 -3.14 13.95
CA VAL A 247 14.87 -3.66 14.82
C VAL A 247 15.44 -4.34 16.05
N ASP A 248 16.44 -5.20 15.88
CA ASP A 248 17.08 -5.91 17.01
C ASP A 248 17.86 -4.92 17.88
N ASN A 249 18.55 -3.94 17.30
CA ASN A 249 19.23 -2.88 18.04
C ASN A 249 18.25 -2.08 18.90
N PHE A 250 17.08 -1.68 18.33
CA PHE A 250 16.05 -0.96 19.07
C PHE A 250 15.54 -1.79 20.27
N VAL A 251 15.20 -3.06 20.04
CA VAL A 251 14.74 -3.98 21.11
C VAL A 251 15.83 -4.13 22.20
N ASN A 252 17.09 -4.29 21.81
CA ASN A 252 18.20 -4.45 22.76
C ASN A 252 18.43 -3.18 23.58
N ARG A 253 18.37 -2.00 22.95
CA ARG A 253 18.51 -0.71 23.64
C ARG A 253 17.39 -0.47 24.63
N LYS A 254 16.12 -0.73 24.23
CA LYS A 254 14.99 -0.65 25.15
C LYS A 254 15.16 -1.51 26.38
N HIS A 255 15.73 -2.70 26.25
CA HIS A 255 15.95 -3.61 27.38
C HIS A 255 17.32 -3.44 28.07
N GLY A 256 18.08 -2.40 27.75
CA GLY A 256 19.38 -2.12 28.33
C GLY A 256 20.47 -3.14 27.99
N ARG A 257 20.28 -3.96 26.96
CA ARG A 257 21.27 -4.94 26.49
C ARG A 257 22.32 -4.33 25.57
N GLU A 258 22.04 -3.17 25.01
CA GLU A 258 22.89 -2.39 24.13
C GLU A 258 22.85 -0.93 24.59
N PRO A 259 23.98 -0.20 24.61
CA PRO A 259 23.99 1.21 24.97
C PRO A 259 23.30 2.05 23.91
N LEU A 260 22.68 3.15 24.32
CA LEU A 260 22.17 4.16 23.38
C LEU A 260 23.35 4.71 22.60
N ALA A 261 23.25 4.67 21.28
CA ALA A 261 24.23 5.21 20.37
C ALA A 261 23.51 5.88 19.19
N TYR A 262 24.05 6.99 18.74
CA TYR A 262 23.59 7.64 17.51
C TYR A 262 24.17 6.90 16.30
N PRO A 263 23.54 7.03 15.11
CA PRO A 263 23.97 6.30 13.92
C PRO A 263 25.44 6.51 13.57
N ASP A 264 25.97 7.71 13.77
CA ASP A 264 27.40 8.01 13.59
C ASP A 264 27.88 9.01 14.64
N PRO A 265 28.68 8.57 15.61
CA PRO A 265 29.22 9.44 16.66
C PRO A 265 30.10 10.57 16.14
N GLN A 266 30.75 10.40 14.98
CA GLN A 266 31.63 11.42 14.40
C GLN A 266 30.85 12.60 13.84
N TYR A 267 29.61 12.36 13.35
CA TYR A 267 28.76 13.36 12.73
C TYR A 267 27.57 13.76 13.61
N GLN A 268 27.60 13.36 14.89
CA GLN A 268 26.59 13.76 15.85
C GLN A 268 26.64 15.28 16.08
N HIS A 269 25.55 15.95 15.81
CA HIS A 269 25.40 17.39 16.06
C HIS A 269 24.54 17.59 17.32
N GLU A 270 24.97 18.51 18.20
CA GLU A 270 24.26 18.82 19.47
C GLU A 270 22.76 19.12 19.28
N TRP A 271 22.38 19.73 18.15
CA TRP A 271 20.98 20.03 17.83
C TRP A 271 20.14 18.78 17.49
N LEU A 272 20.77 17.68 17.12
CA LEU A 272 20.08 16.42 16.85
C LEU A 272 19.81 15.62 18.10
N GLU A 273 20.54 15.86 19.19
CA GLU A 273 20.37 15.14 20.44
C GLU A 273 18.93 15.19 20.97
N PRO A 274 18.26 16.35 21.09
CA PRO A 274 16.87 16.43 21.53
C PRO A 274 15.85 15.75 20.62
N ILE A 275 16.22 15.54 19.34
CA ILE A 275 15.36 14.96 18.31
C ILE A 275 15.55 13.43 18.25
N LEU A 276 16.79 12.98 18.37
CA LEU A 276 17.18 11.56 18.21
C LEU A 276 17.30 10.81 19.53
N LYS A 277 17.29 11.52 20.65
CA LYS A 277 17.28 10.92 21.97
C LYS A 277 15.84 10.61 22.36
N PRO A 278 15.43 9.35 22.39
CA PRO A 278 14.08 8.96 22.77
C PRO A 278 13.79 9.18 24.23
#